data_032f36078f523ffb93e6d9d6a64ff5e0
#
_entry.id   032f36078f523ffb93e6d9d6a64ff5e0
#
_cell.length_a   1.000
_cell.length_b   1.000
_cell.length_c   1.000
_cell.angle_alpha   90.00
_cell.angle_beta   90.00
_cell.angle_gamma   90.00
#
_symmetry.space_group_name_H-M   'P 1'
#
loop_
_entity.id
_entity.type
_entity.pdbx_description
1 polymer ?
#
loop_
_entity_poly.entity_id
_entity_poly.type
_entity_poly.pdbx_seq_one_letter_code
_entity_poly.pdbx_strand_id
1 'polypeptide(L)'
;MNHPSPSLCSRRHLLHAGGFSLAGLGLATLLERDGLLAAPVKPLTAGEEHFDLLPKAPPRPARAKAMISLFMMGGPSQMDLFDPKPMLAKYDGQTFPGEIKYDNLAQASAKVLGPGWKFAPRGNCGMELSDLLPHLAGVCDDITLIRSMHSGVNTHGQALYALNAGRSTAGRPTLGAWLCYGLGSETDNLPAYMVLAHPGGLPTFQGEHYTNGWLPSLYQGTLVRPGEPRILNLDPAPLLRGSPQSRQLALLEKLNDDHAREHPGEHDLQARIASYALAARMQTAAKEALDISSEPAHVRALYGVDNPATADYATRCLIARRLVERGVRYVQVLNAGQSWDHHGGIKGALPASCLAVDQPSAALVADLKQRGLLDSTVVHWGGEMGRLPVLQNDGGPEKWGRDHNTYGFAQWVAGGGFKGGCTYGETDEWSHKAVKDIVHHYDWHATLLDRFGFDHKQLVYKREGLAASLTDGQDARVVADILT
;
A
#
# COMPACT_ATOMS: atom_id res chain seq x y z
N MET A 1 -19.69 -34.28 -55.24
CA MET A 1 -18.82 -33.10 -55.36
C MET A 1 -19.66 -31.88 -54.99
N ASN A 2 -19.58 -31.48 -53.72
CA ASN A 2 -20.30 -30.30 -53.23
C ASN A 2 -19.32 -29.13 -53.20
N HIS A 3 -19.54 -28.14 -54.06
CA HIS A 3 -18.88 -26.87 -54.02
C HIS A 3 -19.44 -26.02 -52.85
N PRO A 4 -18.63 -25.46 -51.95
CA PRO A 4 -19.13 -24.51 -50.96
C PRO A 4 -19.45 -23.17 -51.66
N SER A 5 -20.66 -22.68 -51.47
CA SER A 5 -21.10 -21.35 -51.88
C SER A 5 -20.27 -20.27 -51.17
N PRO A 6 -19.89 -19.18 -51.84
CA PRO A 6 -19.21 -18.07 -51.18
C PRO A 6 -20.16 -17.41 -50.19
N SER A 7 -19.76 -17.36 -48.95
CA SER A 7 -20.48 -16.66 -47.88
C SER A 7 -20.50 -15.16 -48.23
N LEU A 8 -21.66 -14.62 -48.57
CA LEU A 8 -21.91 -13.21 -48.78
C LEU A 8 -21.61 -12.48 -47.45
N CYS A 9 -20.58 -11.67 -47.44
CA CYS A 9 -20.23 -10.79 -46.34
C CYS A 9 -21.45 -9.91 -46.02
N SER A 10 -21.98 -9.99 -44.81
CA SER A 10 -23.14 -9.17 -44.42
C SER A 10 -22.78 -7.70 -44.46
N ARG A 11 -23.74 -6.81 -44.76
CA ARG A 11 -23.55 -5.34 -44.73
C ARG A 11 -22.99 -4.86 -43.43
N ARG A 12 -23.30 -5.55 -42.31
CA ARG A 12 -22.77 -5.26 -40.96
C ARG A 12 -21.30 -5.61 -40.85
N HIS A 13 -20.82 -6.70 -41.45
CA HIS A 13 -19.42 -7.10 -41.54
C HIS A 13 -18.61 -6.11 -42.41
N LEU A 14 -19.19 -5.65 -43.48
CA LEU A 14 -18.55 -4.67 -44.36
C LEU A 14 -18.38 -3.31 -43.64
N LEU A 15 -19.39 -2.87 -42.88
CA LEU A 15 -19.33 -1.63 -42.11
C LEU A 15 -18.34 -1.72 -40.94
N HIS A 16 -18.26 -2.89 -40.25
CA HIS A 16 -17.26 -3.12 -39.19
C HIS A 16 -15.82 -3.18 -39.78
N ALA A 17 -15.61 -3.89 -40.85
CA ALA A 17 -14.30 -3.99 -41.50
C ALA A 17 -13.87 -2.68 -42.16
N GLY A 18 -14.81 -1.93 -42.72
CA GLY A 18 -14.55 -0.60 -43.30
C GLY A 18 -14.22 0.47 -42.27
N GLY A 19 -14.79 0.41 -41.07
CA GLY A 19 -14.51 1.34 -39.98
C GLY A 19 -13.09 1.25 -39.40
N PHE A 20 -12.42 0.11 -39.58
CA PHE A 20 -11.03 -0.11 -39.15
C PHE A 20 -10.02 -0.11 -40.31
N SER A 21 -10.43 0.26 -41.51
CA SER A 21 -9.53 0.38 -42.65
C SER A 21 -8.85 1.76 -42.69
N LEU A 22 -7.71 1.86 -43.41
CA LEU A 22 -7.05 3.14 -43.66
C LEU A 22 -8.00 4.18 -44.31
N ALA A 23 -8.99 3.71 -45.09
CA ALA A 23 -10.04 4.55 -45.67
C ALA A 23 -11.04 5.05 -44.58
N GLY A 24 -11.36 4.22 -43.58
CA GLY A 24 -12.18 4.61 -42.45
C GLY A 24 -11.49 5.65 -41.54
N LEU A 25 -10.19 5.49 -41.29
CA LEU A 25 -9.38 6.46 -40.59
C LEU A 25 -9.28 7.77 -41.38
N GLY A 26 -9.03 7.72 -42.68
CA GLY A 26 -9.01 8.89 -43.53
C GLY A 26 -10.35 9.65 -43.60
N LEU A 27 -11.47 8.94 -43.62
CA LEU A 27 -12.80 9.51 -43.56
C LEU A 27 -13.09 10.13 -42.16
N ALA A 28 -12.69 9.47 -41.09
CA ALA A 28 -12.82 10.01 -39.72
C ALA A 28 -12.04 11.33 -39.58
N THR A 29 -10.79 11.37 -40.05
CA THR A 29 -9.97 12.59 -40.03
C THR A 29 -10.56 13.73 -40.87
N LEU A 30 -11.16 13.42 -42.03
CA LEU A 30 -11.84 14.43 -42.87
C LEU A 30 -13.12 14.94 -42.20
N LEU A 31 -13.91 14.06 -41.59
CA LEU A 31 -15.14 14.44 -40.90
C LEU A 31 -14.84 15.25 -39.64
N GLU A 32 -13.75 14.93 -38.94
CA GLU A 32 -13.26 15.69 -37.79
C GLU A 32 -12.80 17.09 -38.19
N ARG A 33 -12.02 17.21 -39.29
CA ARG A 33 -11.56 18.47 -39.84
C ARG A 33 -12.71 19.37 -40.28
N ASP A 34 -13.76 18.77 -40.81
CA ASP A 34 -14.96 19.50 -41.29
C ASP A 34 -15.98 19.73 -40.17
N GLY A 35 -15.66 19.36 -38.90
CA GLY A 35 -16.52 19.55 -37.74
C GLY A 35 -17.81 18.72 -37.76
N LEU A 36 -17.85 17.65 -38.55
CA LEU A 36 -19.00 16.78 -38.74
C LEU A 36 -19.01 15.56 -37.78
N LEU A 37 -17.88 15.31 -37.11
CA LEU A 37 -17.85 14.38 -35.98
C LEU A 37 -18.08 15.19 -34.71
N ALA A 38 -19.18 14.91 -34.02
CA ALA A 38 -19.40 15.41 -32.67
C ALA A 38 -18.33 14.79 -31.76
N ALA A 39 -17.23 15.52 -31.52
CA ALA A 39 -16.37 15.19 -30.40
C ALA A 39 -17.21 15.29 -29.11
N PRO A 40 -17.18 14.32 -28.22
CA PRO A 40 -17.81 14.50 -26.91
C PRO A 40 -17.08 15.68 -26.25
N VAL A 41 -17.75 16.83 -26.19
CA VAL A 41 -17.25 17.98 -25.47
C VAL A 41 -17.27 17.60 -24.00
N LYS A 42 -16.14 17.16 -23.48
CA LYS A 42 -15.96 17.15 -22.02
C LYS A 42 -16.11 18.59 -21.55
N PRO A 43 -16.97 18.86 -20.55
CA PRO A 43 -17.03 20.20 -19.98
C PRO A 43 -15.63 20.61 -19.56
N LEU A 44 -15.12 21.71 -20.09
CA LEU A 44 -13.89 22.35 -19.65
C LEU A 44 -14.06 22.70 -18.17
N THR A 45 -13.50 21.92 -17.27
CA THR A 45 -13.33 22.33 -15.88
C THR A 45 -12.32 23.46 -15.88
N ALA A 46 -12.79 24.65 -15.58
CA ALA A 46 -11.98 25.86 -15.51
C ALA A 46 -10.88 25.67 -14.44
N GLY A 47 -9.64 25.60 -14.87
CA GLY A 47 -8.44 25.53 -14.05
C GLY A 47 -7.36 24.74 -14.81
N GLU A 48 -6.27 25.39 -15.17
CA GLU A 48 -5.10 24.76 -15.77
C GLU A 48 -4.38 23.89 -14.70
N GLU A 49 -4.99 22.80 -14.29
CA GLU A 49 -4.30 21.81 -13.44
C GLU A 49 -3.37 21.00 -14.35
N HIS A 50 -2.09 21.26 -14.24
CA HIS A 50 -1.06 20.44 -14.88
C HIS A 50 -0.68 19.27 -13.97
N PHE A 51 -0.90 18.04 -14.46
CA PHE A 51 -0.57 16.82 -13.73
C PHE A 51 0.82 16.31 -14.09
N ASP A 52 1.72 16.36 -13.14
CA ASP A 52 3.10 15.89 -13.27
C ASP A 52 3.57 15.18 -11.98
N LEU A 53 4.78 14.63 -12.04
CA LEU A 53 5.49 14.08 -10.88
C LEU A 53 6.66 14.99 -10.44
N LEU A 54 6.71 16.24 -10.87
CA LEU A 54 7.74 17.17 -10.40
C LEU A 54 7.61 17.36 -8.87
N PRO A 55 8.72 17.53 -8.16
CA PRO A 55 8.68 17.78 -6.73
C PRO A 55 7.88 19.03 -6.41
N LYS A 56 6.93 18.92 -5.49
CA LYS A 56 6.07 20.01 -5.03
C LYS A 56 6.38 20.31 -3.57
N ALA A 57 6.48 21.59 -3.23
CA ALA A 57 6.62 21.99 -1.84
C ALA A 57 5.31 21.73 -1.07
N PRO A 58 5.37 21.09 0.11
CA PRO A 58 4.18 20.93 0.94
C PRO A 58 3.69 22.27 1.46
N PRO A 59 2.38 22.44 1.69
CA PRO A 59 1.81 23.70 2.20
C PRO A 59 2.31 24.11 3.59
N ARG A 60 2.74 23.13 4.39
CA ARG A 60 3.29 23.33 5.74
C ARG A 60 4.63 22.58 5.84
N PRO A 61 5.51 22.95 6.79
CA PRO A 61 6.76 22.24 7.01
C PRO A 61 6.50 20.73 7.22
N ALA A 62 7.03 19.92 6.31
CA ALA A 62 6.93 18.46 6.39
C ALA A 62 8.06 17.90 7.25
N ARG A 63 7.77 16.86 8.05
CA ARG A 63 8.76 16.02 8.73
C ARG A 63 9.13 14.80 7.90
N ALA A 64 8.18 14.27 7.15
CA ALA A 64 8.38 13.11 6.29
C ALA A 64 8.52 13.52 4.82
N LYS A 65 9.43 12.85 4.11
CA LYS A 65 9.63 12.93 2.66
C LYS A 65 9.18 11.66 1.95
N ALA A 66 9.30 10.52 2.64
CA ALA A 66 8.97 9.22 2.09
C ALA A 66 8.27 8.33 3.12
N MET A 67 7.58 7.29 2.64
CA MET A 67 6.97 6.28 3.50
C MET A 67 7.21 4.87 2.94
N ILE A 68 7.51 3.94 3.85
CA ILE A 68 7.51 2.51 3.59
C ILE A 68 6.38 1.89 4.43
N SER A 69 5.40 1.29 3.78
CA SER A 69 4.30 0.58 4.43
C SER A 69 4.55 -0.93 4.38
N LEU A 70 4.84 -1.52 5.53
CA LEU A 70 4.97 -2.96 5.74
C LEU A 70 3.58 -3.50 6.07
N PHE A 71 2.81 -3.91 5.05
CA PHE A 71 1.39 -4.23 5.21
C PHE A 71 1.17 -5.71 5.50
N MET A 72 0.71 -6.03 6.73
CA MET A 72 0.52 -7.37 7.29
C MET A 72 -0.92 -7.83 7.08
N MET A 73 -1.25 -8.26 5.87
CA MET A 73 -2.60 -8.67 5.51
C MET A 73 -3.08 -9.88 6.28
N GLY A 74 -4.29 -9.80 6.77
CA GLY A 74 -4.94 -10.86 7.53
C GLY A 74 -5.15 -10.53 9.00
N GLY A 75 -4.70 -9.39 9.49
CA GLY A 75 -4.96 -8.93 10.85
C GLY A 75 -4.11 -9.63 11.92
N PRO A 76 -2.88 -9.16 12.17
CA PRO A 76 -2.02 -9.66 13.26
C PRO A 76 -2.72 -9.62 14.62
N SER A 77 -2.57 -10.69 15.40
CA SER A 77 -3.17 -10.77 16.74
C SER A 77 -2.49 -9.82 17.72
N GLN A 78 -3.14 -8.70 18.03
CA GLN A 78 -2.60 -7.68 18.93
C GLN A 78 -2.30 -8.20 20.31
N MET A 79 -3.15 -9.06 20.87
CA MET A 79 -2.99 -9.60 22.21
C MET A 79 -1.89 -10.63 22.33
N ASP A 80 -1.49 -11.26 21.23
CA ASP A 80 -0.41 -12.24 21.20
C ASP A 80 0.95 -11.61 20.85
N LEU A 81 0.97 -10.34 20.38
CA LEU A 81 2.18 -9.66 19.92
C LEU A 81 2.52 -8.38 20.70
N PHE A 82 1.52 -7.55 21.04
CA PHE A 82 1.75 -6.16 21.46
C PHE A 82 0.95 -5.72 22.69
N ASP A 83 -0.10 -6.42 23.07
CA ASP A 83 -1.08 -5.96 24.06
C ASP A 83 -1.44 -7.08 25.06
N PRO A 84 -0.49 -7.47 25.94
CA PRO A 84 -0.71 -8.53 26.91
C PRO A 84 -1.80 -8.14 27.91
N LYS A 85 -2.71 -9.08 28.20
CA LYS A 85 -3.81 -8.88 29.17
C LYS A 85 -3.85 -10.04 30.18
N PRO A 86 -3.67 -9.77 31.48
CA PRO A 86 -3.73 -10.79 32.53
C PRO A 86 -5.07 -11.54 32.55
N MET A 87 -6.17 -10.89 32.16
CA MET A 87 -7.49 -11.51 32.11
C MET A 87 -7.58 -12.68 31.14
N LEU A 88 -6.85 -12.62 30.02
CA LEU A 88 -6.80 -13.73 29.06
C LEU A 88 -6.20 -15.00 29.69
N ALA A 89 -5.13 -14.87 30.47
CA ALA A 89 -4.53 -16.01 31.20
C ALA A 89 -5.44 -16.51 32.30
N LYS A 90 -6.09 -15.61 33.04
CA LYS A 90 -6.98 -15.95 34.17
C LYS A 90 -8.21 -16.75 33.74
N TYR A 91 -8.76 -16.43 32.55
CA TYR A 91 -9.99 -17.04 32.06
C TYR A 91 -9.75 -18.02 30.90
N ASP A 92 -8.52 -18.43 30.65
CA ASP A 92 -8.20 -19.36 29.57
C ASP A 92 -9.09 -20.62 29.62
N GLY A 93 -9.71 -20.97 28.52
CA GLY A 93 -10.65 -22.09 28.38
C GLY A 93 -12.04 -21.87 29.02
N GLN A 94 -12.27 -20.77 29.74
CA GLN A 94 -13.55 -20.44 30.32
C GLN A 94 -14.40 -19.61 29.38
N THR A 95 -15.73 -19.61 29.58
CA THR A 95 -16.63 -18.75 28.83
C THR A 95 -16.31 -17.28 29.07
N PHE A 96 -16.22 -16.50 28.02
CA PHE A 96 -16.01 -15.06 28.08
C PHE A 96 -17.13 -14.40 28.89
N PRO A 97 -16.83 -13.60 29.92
CA PRO A 97 -17.85 -13.08 30.84
C PRO A 97 -18.62 -11.86 30.32
N GLY A 98 -18.23 -11.33 29.16
CA GLY A 98 -18.86 -10.15 28.55
C GLY A 98 -19.62 -10.47 27.27
N GLU A 99 -20.10 -9.43 26.61
CA GLU A 99 -20.66 -9.54 25.26
C GLU A 99 -19.54 -9.37 24.22
N ILE A 100 -19.39 -10.37 23.36
CA ILE A 100 -18.65 -10.23 22.10
C ILE A 100 -19.66 -10.12 20.97
N LYS A 101 -19.55 -9.05 20.22
CA LYS A 101 -20.25 -8.93 18.95
C LYS A 101 -19.49 -9.73 17.91
N TYR A 102 -20.05 -10.86 17.55
CA TYR A 102 -19.52 -11.69 16.47
C TYR A 102 -20.03 -11.14 15.15
N ASP A 103 -19.10 -10.68 14.33
CA ASP A 103 -19.42 -10.21 12.98
C ASP A 103 -19.29 -11.35 11.94
N ASN A 104 -18.83 -12.53 12.36
CA ASN A 104 -18.63 -13.70 11.51
C ASN A 104 -19.54 -14.86 11.95
N LEU A 105 -20.34 -15.39 11.00
CA LEU A 105 -21.18 -16.56 11.21
C LEU A 105 -20.42 -17.85 11.53
N ALA A 106 -19.11 -17.88 11.23
CA ALA A 106 -18.25 -19.02 11.52
C ALA A 106 -17.76 -19.08 12.98
N GLN A 107 -18.03 -18.03 13.78
CA GLN A 107 -17.69 -18.01 15.19
C GLN A 107 -18.57 -19.01 15.97
N ALA A 108 -17.98 -20.09 16.45
CA ALA A 108 -18.69 -21.20 17.10
C ALA A 108 -18.36 -21.35 18.59
N SER A 109 -17.42 -20.61 19.14
CA SER A 109 -17.01 -20.68 20.54
C SER A 109 -17.01 -19.32 21.21
N ALA A 110 -17.36 -19.31 22.50
CA ALA A 110 -17.25 -18.14 23.38
C ALA A 110 -16.17 -18.33 24.46
N LYS A 111 -15.31 -19.34 24.33
CA LYS A 111 -14.25 -19.60 25.31
C LYS A 111 -13.06 -18.67 25.06
N VAL A 112 -12.56 -18.08 26.13
CA VAL A 112 -11.34 -17.26 26.08
C VAL A 112 -10.18 -18.13 25.61
N LEU A 113 -9.38 -17.64 24.69
CA LEU A 113 -8.09 -18.19 24.34
C LEU A 113 -7.01 -17.39 25.08
N GLY A 114 -6.34 -18.02 26.02
CA GLY A 114 -5.25 -17.41 26.79
C GLY A 114 -4.04 -17.06 25.91
N PRO A 115 -3.07 -16.32 26.47
CA PRO A 115 -1.85 -15.95 25.74
C PRO A 115 -1.00 -17.21 25.49
N GLY A 116 -0.59 -17.41 24.25
CA GLY A 116 0.27 -18.53 23.87
C GLY A 116 1.76 -18.27 24.11
N TRP A 117 2.17 -17.01 24.32
CA TRP A 117 3.55 -16.56 24.36
C TRP A 117 3.81 -15.64 25.54
N LYS A 118 5.09 -15.51 25.92
CA LYS A 118 5.52 -14.64 27.01
C LYS A 118 5.73 -13.21 26.50
N PHE A 119 5.54 -12.27 27.40
CA PHE A 119 5.82 -10.86 27.20
C PHE A 119 6.87 -10.38 28.18
N ALA A 120 7.67 -9.41 27.76
CA ALA A 120 8.62 -8.73 28.62
C ALA A 120 8.76 -7.26 28.20
N PRO A 121 9.07 -6.36 29.15
CA PRO A 121 9.50 -5.00 28.83
C PRO A 121 10.79 -5.04 28.03
N ARG A 122 10.87 -4.24 26.95
CA ARG A 122 12.00 -4.16 26.05
C ARG A 122 12.47 -2.72 25.89
N GLY A 123 13.74 -2.57 25.51
CA GLY A 123 14.38 -1.27 25.35
C GLY A 123 14.45 -0.45 26.62
N ASN A 124 14.90 0.79 26.49
CA ASN A 124 14.89 1.76 27.59
C ASN A 124 13.47 2.28 27.89
N CYS A 125 12.60 2.26 26.88
CA CYS A 125 11.20 2.69 26.99
C CYS A 125 10.32 1.70 27.78
N GLY A 126 10.77 0.45 27.99
CA GLY A 126 10.01 -0.57 28.69
C GLY A 126 8.79 -1.09 27.90
N MET A 127 8.79 -0.99 26.59
CA MET A 127 7.69 -1.45 25.72
C MET A 127 7.48 -2.96 25.89
N GLU A 128 6.26 -3.36 26.23
CA GLU A 128 5.92 -4.77 26.36
C GLU A 128 5.74 -5.42 24.98
N LEU A 129 6.61 -6.37 24.65
CA LEU A 129 6.57 -7.11 23.39
C LEU A 129 6.61 -8.61 23.65
N SER A 130 5.94 -9.35 22.78
CA SER A 130 5.98 -10.82 22.76
C SER A 130 7.39 -11.33 22.46
N ASP A 131 7.75 -12.48 23.03
CA ASP A 131 9.00 -13.19 22.72
C ASP A 131 9.07 -13.71 21.26
N LEU A 132 7.99 -13.61 20.51
CA LEU A 132 7.96 -13.84 19.06
C LEU A 132 8.63 -12.73 18.24
N LEU A 133 8.95 -11.57 18.85
CA LEU A 133 9.49 -10.39 18.18
C LEU A 133 10.85 -9.96 18.75
N PRO A 134 11.86 -10.84 18.79
CA PRO A 134 13.16 -10.55 19.42
C PRO A 134 13.96 -9.46 18.70
N HIS A 135 13.83 -9.32 17.38
CA HIS A 135 14.54 -8.30 16.62
C HIS A 135 13.87 -6.93 16.74
N LEU A 136 12.53 -6.87 16.69
CA LEU A 136 11.79 -5.63 16.92
C LEU A 136 12.07 -5.08 18.33
N ALA A 137 12.27 -5.95 19.32
CA ALA A 137 12.68 -5.58 20.67
C ALA A 137 14.00 -4.78 20.69
N GLY A 138 14.89 -4.99 19.73
CA GLY A 138 16.16 -4.27 19.58
C GLY A 138 16.02 -2.84 19.04
N VAL A 139 14.87 -2.49 18.48
CA VAL A 139 14.58 -1.16 17.91
C VAL A 139 13.32 -0.50 18.52
N CYS A 140 12.80 -1.05 19.62
CA CYS A 140 11.55 -0.57 20.23
C CYS A 140 11.66 0.87 20.74
N ASP A 141 12.86 1.34 21.09
CA ASP A 141 13.10 2.75 21.46
C ASP A 141 12.97 3.72 20.27
N ASP A 142 12.88 3.22 19.04
CA ASP A 142 12.71 4.02 17.82
C ASP A 142 11.30 3.97 17.25
N ILE A 143 10.39 3.18 17.84
CA ILE A 143 9.02 3.02 17.33
C ILE A 143 7.97 3.64 18.25
N THR A 144 6.85 4.04 17.68
CA THR A 144 5.59 4.30 18.38
C THR A 144 4.67 3.10 18.16
N LEU A 145 4.26 2.44 19.24
CA LEU A 145 3.26 1.38 19.23
C LEU A 145 1.88 1.96 19.54
N ILE A 146 0.93 1.83 18.61
CA ILE A 146 -0.46 2.25 18.78
C ILE A 146 -1.28 0.99 19.08
N ARG A 147 -1.86 0.90 20.29
CA ARG A 147 -2.66 -0.25 20.73
C ARG A 147 -4.17 -0.07 20.53
N SER A 148 -4.59 1.14 20.17
CA SER A 148 -6.01 1.56 20.14
C SER A 148 -6.54 1.81 18.73
N MET A 149 -5.99 1.13 17.72
CA MET A 149 -6.50 1.23 16.37
C MET A 149 -7.91 0.69 16.26
N HIS A 150 -8.76 1.39 15.46
CA HIS A 150 -10.15 1.03 15.23
C HIS A 150 -10.50 1.25 13.75
N SER A 151 -11.15 0.28 13.11
CA SER A 151 -11.63 0.44 11.73
C SER A 151 -13.13 0.29 11.58
N GLY A 152 -13.75 -0.57 12.40
CA GLY A 152 -15.18 -0.89 12.31
C GLY A 152 -15.55 -1.70 11.05
N VAL A 153 -14.55 -2.24 10.31
CA VAL A 153 -14.76 -2.94 9.04
C VAL A 153 -14.25 -4.37 9.18
N ASN A 154 -15.14 -5.35 9.10
CA ASN A 154 -14.89 -6.74 9.47
C ASN A 154 -14.48 -7.68 8.31
N THR A 155 -14.67 -7.32 7.06
CA THR A 155 -14.26 -8.09 5.90
C THR A 155 -12.90 -7.64 5.39
N HIS A 156 -11.94 -8.56 5.21
CA HIS A 156 -10.58 -8.21 4.80
C HIS A 156 -10.52 -7.26 3.60
N GLY A 157 -11.20 -7.55 2.50
CA GLY A 157 -11.16 -6.71 1.32
C GLY A 157 -11.60 -5.27 1.56
N GLN A 158 -12.71 -5.08 2.28
CA GLN A 158 -13.23 -3.75 2.64
C GLN A 158 -12.36 -3.05 3.69
N ALA A 159 -11.80 -3.80 4.65
CA ALA A 159 -10.89 -3.26 5.65
C ALA A 159 -9.56 -2.84 5.02
N LEU A 160 -9.06 -3.61 4.04
CA LEU A 160 -7.90 -3.22 3.24
C LEU A 160 -8.15 -1.91 2.50
N TYR A 161 -9.34 -1.69 1.91
CA TYR A 161 -9.69 -0.39 1.32
C TYR A 161 -9.71 0.72 2.37
N ALA A 162 -10.30 0.48 3.53
CA ALA A 162 -10.37 1.49 4.60
C ALA A 162 -8.97 1.94 5.03
N LEU A 163 -8.03 1.01 5.21
CA LEU A 163 -6.65 1.31 5.62
C LEU A 163 -5.77 1.87 4.49
N ASN A 164 -6.05 1.53 3.23
CA ASN A 164 -5.25 2.04 2.09
C ASN A 164 -5.84 3.29 1.44
N ALA A 165 -7.18 3.42 1.40
CA ALA A 165 -7.89 4.45 0.62
C ALA A 165 -8.92 5.27 1.43
N GLY A 166 -8.94 5.15 2.76
CA GLY A 166 -9.76 5.95 3.67
C GLY A 166 -11.21 5.52 3.79
N ARG A 167 -11.72 4.66 2.92
CA ARG A 167 -13.11 4.15 2.92
C ARG A 167 -13.13 2.67 2.58
N SER A 168 -14.15 1.97 3.04
CA SER A 168 -14.38 0.55 2.76
C SER A 168 -14.91 0.25 1.34
N THR A 169 -14.94 1.24 0.45
CA THR A 169 -15.43 1.12 -0.93
C THR A 169 -14.28 1.16 -1.93
N ALA A 170 -14.37 0.32 -2.97
CA ALA A 170 -13.41 0.29 -4.07
C ALA A 170 -13.41 1.57 -4.94
N GLY A 171 -12.38 1.73 -5.78
CA GLY A 171 -12.30 2.80 -6.77
C GLY A 171 -11.82 4.14 -6.23
N ARG A 172 -11.35 4.20 -4.98
CA ARG A 172 -10.79 5.42 -4.38
C ARG A 172 -9.27 5.44 -4.47
N PRO A 173 -8.65 6.62 -4.60
CA PRO A 173 -7.20 6.73 -4.56
C PRO A 173 -6.65 6.28 -3.21
N THR A 174 -5.57 5.51 -3.26
CA THR A 174 -4.85 5.08 -2.06
C THR A 174 -4.00 6.22 -1.47
N LEU A 175 -3.58 6.08 -0.20
CA LEU A 175 -2.67 7.03 0.45
C LEU A 175 -1.43 7.31 -0.41
N GLY A 176 -0.82 6.26 -1.01
CA GLY A 176 0.34 6.43 -1.88
C GLY A 176 0.03 7.31 -3.10
N ALA A 177 -1.13 7.14 -3.71
CA ALA A 177 -1.58 7.98 -4.83
C ALA A 177 -1.79 9.44 -4.39
N TRP A 178 -2.38 9.68 -3.21
CA TRP A 178 -2.56 11.01 -2.64
C TRP A 178 -1.23 11.71 -2.32
N LEU A 179 -0.26 11.00 -1.75
CA LEU A 179 1.06 11.56 -1.47
C LEU A 179 1.79 11.95 -2.76
N CYS A 180 1.71 11.10 -3.80
CA CYS A 180 2.29 11.39 -5.10
C CYS A 180 1.58 12.56 -5.81
N TYR A 181 0.26 12.66 -5.69
CA TYR A 181 -0.50 13.80 -6.22
C TYR A 181 -0.11 15.12 -5.53
N GLY A 182 0.01 15.09 -4.20
CA GLY A 182 0.32 16.30 -3.42
C GLY A 182 1.77 16.75 -3.51
N LEU A 183 2.75 15.83 -3.57
CA LEU A 183 4.18 16.13 -3.44
C LEU A 183 5.00 15.82 -4.70
N GLY A 184 4.46 15.07 -5.65
CA GLY A 184 5.27 14.54 -6.75
C GLY A 184 6.34 13.54 -6.29
N SER A 185 7.43 13.46 -7.01
CA SER A 185 8.56 12.56 -6.78
C SER A 185 9.86 13.35 -6.55
N GLU A 186 10.74 12.82 -5.70
CA GLU A 186 12.12 13.35 -5.55
C GLU A 186 13.07 12.77 -6.62
N THR A 187 12.57 11.84 -7.44
CA THR A 187 13.31 11.24 -8.55
C THR A 187 12.54 11.40 -9.86
N ASP A 188 13.25 11.59 -10.96
CA ASP A 188 12.72 11.73 -12.32
C ASP A 188 12.78 10.43 -13.14
N ASN A 189 13.48 9.40 -12.62
CA ASN A 189 13.75 8.14 -13.32
C ASN A 189 13.22 6.89 -12.62
N LEU A 190 12.44 7.05 -11.54
CA LEU A 190 11.70 5.97 -10.87
C LEU A 190 10.26 6.41 -10.61
N PRO A 191 9.30 5.48 -10.59
CA PRO A 191 7.94 5.79 -10.16
C PRO A 191 7.92 6.33 -8.73
N ALA A 192 7.08 7.32 -8.47
CA ALA A 192 6.92 7.90 -7.14
C ALA A 192 6.28 6.93 -6.13
N TYR A 193 5.49 5.97 -6.63
CA TYR A 193 4.81 4.94 -5.86
C TYR A 193 5.15 3.55 -6.39
N MET A 194 5.76 2.72 -5.55
CA MET A 194 6.16 1.36 -5.90
C MET A 194 5.58 0.33 -4.94
N VAL A 195 5.17 -0.83 -5.46
CA VAL A 195 4.50 -1.90 -4.72
C VAL A 195 5.27 -3.20 -4.90
N LEU A 196 5.82 -3.70 -3.81
CA LEU A 196 6.62 -4.92 -3.78
C LEU A 196 5.72 -6.12 -3.47
N ALA A 197 5.39 -6.91 -4.50
CA ALA A 197 4.50 -8.06 -4.37
C ALA A 197 5.18 -9.24 -3.67
N HIS A 198 4.37 -10.07 -3.01
CA HIS A 198 4.81 -11.33 -2.42
C HIS A 198 4.81 -12.47 -3.48
N PRO A 199 5.73 -13.46 -3.39
CA PRO A 199 5.72 -14.64 -4.30
C PRO A 199 4.41 -15.43 -4.31
N GLY A 200 3.70 -15.44 -3.19
CA GLY A 200 2.38 -16.09 -3.07
C GLY A 200 1.23 -15.35 -3.74
N GLY A 201 1.50 -14.22 -4.40
CA GLY A 201 0.50 -13.45 -5.14
C GLY A 201 0.12 -12.12 -4.52
N LEU A 202 -0.88 -11.50 -5.10
CA LEU A 202 -1.46 -10.22 -4.66
C LEU A 202 -2.60 -10.45 -3.65
N PRO A 203 -2.95 -9.44 -2.85
CA PRO A 203 -4.06 -9.52 -1.92
C PRO A 203 -5.40 -9.72 -2.62
N THR A 204 -6.44 -10.05 -1.85
CA THR A 204 -7.83 -10.01 -2.32
C THR A 204 -8.12 -8.65 -2.95
N PHE A 205 -8.81 -8.63 -4.10
CA PHE A 205 -9.05 -7.44 -4.94
C PHE A 205 -7.80 -6.84 -5.59
N GLN A 206 -6.65 -7.50 -5.51
CA GLN A 206 -5.44 -7.23 -6.30
C GLN A 206 -5.05 -5.74 -6.39
N GLY A 207 -5.09 -5.18 -7.63
CA GLY A 207 -4.63 -3.83 -7.95
C GLY A 207 -5.37 -2.69 -7.26
N GLU A 208 -6.56 -2.93 -6.73
CA GLU A 208 -7.34 -1.92 -6.03
C GLU A 208 -6.63 -1.35 -4.78
N HIS A 209 -5.70 -2.12 -4.18
CA HIS A 209 -4.96 -1.69 -2.99
C HIS A 209 -3.79 -0.75 -3.26
N TYR A 210 -3.48 -0.50 -4.53
CA TYR A 210 -2.46 0.46 -4.96
C TYR A 210 -2.92 1.30 -6.16
N THR A 211 -4.24 1.39 -6.33
CA THR A 211 -4.87 2.15 -7.42
C THR A 211 -4.75 3.66 -7.22
N ASN A 212 -4.68 4.38 -8.35
CA ASN A 212 -4.89 5.82 -8.38
C ASN A 212 -6.38 6.21 -8.21
N GLY A 213 -7.30 5.22 -8.26
CA GLY A 213 -8.73 5.49 -8.25
C GLY A 213 -9.12 6.48 -9.35
N TRP A 214 -9.76 7.57 -8.96
CA TRP A 214 -10.15 8.66 -9.85
C TRP A 214 -9.12 9.79 -9.98
N LEU A 215 -7.95 9.69 -9.34
CA LEU A 215 -6.80 10.55 -9.65
C LEU A 215 -6.19 10.15 -11.01
N PRO A 216 -5.49 11.04 -11.71
CA PRO A 216 -4.78 10.70 -12.94
C PRO A 216 -3.89 9.46 -12.80
N SER A 217 -3.81 8.66 -13.85
CA SER A 217 -3.09 7.37 -13.86
C SER A 217 -1.60 7.46 -13.53
N LEU A 218 -1.03 8.65 -13.65
CA LEU A 218 0.36 8.96 -13.28
C LEU A 218 0.68 8.66 -11.79
N TYR A 219 -0.32 8.69 -10.92
CA TYR A 219 -0.19 8.50 -9.48
C TYR A 219 -0.45 7.06 -9.03
N GLN A 220 -0.67 6.14 -9.97
CA GLN A 220 -0.87 4.73 -9.66
C GLN A 220 0.42 4.06 -9.18
N GLY A 221 0.28 3.12 -8.23
CA GLY A 221 1.39 2.29 -7.79
C GLY A 221 1.92 1.37 -8.88
N THR A 222 3.24 1.36 -9.06
CA THR A 222 3.93 0.48 -10.01
C THR A 222 4.28 -0.83 -9.33
N LEU A 223 3.75 -1.94 -9.85
CA LEU A 223 3.96 -3.27 -9.30
C LEU A 223 5.35 -3.81 -9.63
N VAL A 224 6.08 -4.20 -8.61
CA VAL A 224 7.34 -4.95 -8.68
C VAL A 224 7.06 -6.40 -8.32
N ARG A 225 7.34 -7.30 -9.24
CA ARG A 225 7.15 -8.74 -9.09
C ARG A 225 8.27 -9.35 -8.23
N PRO A 226 8.00 -10.46 -7.54
CA PRO A 226 9.01 -11.12 -6.71
C PRO A 226 10.11 -11.81 -7.55
N GLY A 227 9.79 -12.27 -8.76
CA GLY A 227 10.70 -12.95 -9.69
C GLY A 227 11.07 -12.09 -10.90
N GLU A 228 12.05 -12.56 -11.68
CA GLU A 228 12.45 -11.90 -12.91
C GLU A 228 11.49 -12.20 -14.09
N PRO A 229 11.22 -11.22 -14.97
CA PRO A 229 11.57 -9.81 -14.80
C PRO A 229 10.71 -9.16 -13.69
N ARG A 230 11.34 -8.38 -12.82
CA ARG A 230 10.66 -7.72 -11.69
C ARG A 230 9.62 -6.68 -12.13
N ILE A 231 9.85 -6.03 -13.26
CA ILE A 231 8.90 -5.12 -13.91
C ILE A 231 8.72 -5.63 -15.34
N LEU A 232 7.46 -5.86 -15.72
CA LEU A 232 7.15 -6.34 -17.07
C LEU A 232 7.47 -5.28 -18.12
N ASN A 233 7.97 -5.74 -19.28
CA ASN A 233 8.26 -4.89 -20.45
C ASN A 233 9.24 -3.74 -20.16
N LEU A 234 10.07 -3.85 -19.12
CA LEU A 234 11.07 -2.84 -18.80
C LEU A 234 12.15 -2.77 -19.89
N ASP A 235 12.54 -3.90 -20.45
CA ASP A 235 13.51 -3.97 -21.55
C ASP A 235 12.83 -3.70 -22.91
N PRO A 236 13.47 -2.87 -23.77
CA PRO A 236 13.01 -2.73 -25.15
C PRO A 236 13.17 -4.04 -25.92
N ALA A 237 12.29 -4.24 -26.90
CA ALA A 237 12.44 -5.36 -27.82
C ALA A 237 13.86 -5.36 -28.45
N PRO A 238 14.47 -6.54 -28.70
CA PRO A 238 15.87 -6.63 -29.15
C PRO A 238 16.19 -5.75 -30.37
N LEU A 239 15.26 -5.63 -31.33
CA LEU A 239 15.41 -4.80 -32.53
C LEU A 239 15.36 -3.28 -32.26
N LEU A 240 14.85 -2.87 -31.09
CA LEU A 240 14.71 -1.47 -30.72
C LEU A 240 15.82 -0.98 -29.76
N ARG A 241 16.74 -1.85 -29.35
CA ARG A 241 17.78 -1.47 -28.39
C ARG A 241 18.72 -0.41 -28.96
N GLY A 242 19.09 0.57 -28.13
CA GLY A 242 20.02 1.65 -28.47
C GLY A 242 19.39 2.76 -29.32
N SER A 243 20.09 3.22 -30.37
CA SER A 243 19.66 4.37 -31.19
C SER A 243 18.32 4.21 -31.91
N PRO A 244 17.81 3.01 -32.30
CA PRO A 244 16.45 2.87 -32.81
C PRO A 244 15.39 3.26 -31.79
N GLN A 245 15.56 2.85 -30.51
CA GLN A 245 14.63 3.21 -29.44
C GLN A 245 14.62 4.72 -29.17
N SER A 246 15.81 5.34 -29.08
CA SER A 246 15.91 6.78 -28.81
C SER A 246 15.21 7.60 -29.91
N ARG A 247 15.34 7.21 -31.18
CA ARG A 247 14.66 7.86 -32.29
C ARG A 247 13.15 7.66 -32.24
N GLN A 248 12.69 6.47 -31.88
CA GLN A 248 11.28 6.17 -31.72
C GLN A 248 10.66 6.98 -30.59
N LEU A 249 11.34 7.05 -29.43
CA LEU A 249 10.87 7.84 -28.29
C LEU A 249 10.80 9.34 -28.64
N ALA A 250 11.81 9.89 -29.30
CA ALA A 250 11.79 11.29 -29.73
C ALA A 250 10.65 11.60 -30.75
N LEU A 251 10.36 10.64 -31.63
CA LEU A 251 9.21 10.78 -32.53
C LEU A 251 7.88 10.75 -31.79
N LEU A 252 7.73 9.80 -30.86
CA LEU A 252 6.52 9.68 -30.01
C LEU A 252 6.32 10.93 -29.15
N GLU A 253 7.38 11.48 -28.55
CA GLU A 253 7.33 12.73 -27.79
C GLU A 253 6.78 13.87 -28.65
N LYS A 254 7.34 14.05 -29.86
CA LYS A 254 6.85 15.08 -30.81
C LYS A 254 5.38 14.88 -31.18
N LEU A 255 4.96 13.65 -31.51
CA LEU A 255 3.56 13.34 -31.85
C LEU A 255 2.62 13.58 -30.66
N ASN A 256 3.07 13.24 -29.44
CA ASN A 256 2.32 13.48 -28.22
C ASN A 256 2.17 14.98 -27.92
N ASP A 257 3.23 15.76 -28.12
CA ASP A 257 3.20 17.21 -27.92
C ASP A 257 2.28 17.91 -28.98
N ASP A 258 2.31 17.43 -30.21
CA ASP A 258 1.43 17.94 -31.26
C ASP A 258 -0.04 17.63 -30.91
N HIS A 259 -0.32 16.39 -30.51
CA HIS A 259 -1.65 15.95 -30.08
C HIS A 259 -2.17 16.68 -28.83
N ALA A 260 -1.31 16.87 -27.82
CA ALA A 260 -1.67 17.60 -26.59
C ALA A 260 -2.02 19.08 -26.89
N ARG A 261 -1.35 19.73 -27.88
CA ARG A 261 -1.67 21.09 -28.31
C ARG A 261 -3.01 21.19 -29.03
N GLU A 262 -3.40 20.14 -29.75
CA GLU A 262 -4.70 20.07 -30.45
C GLU A 262 -5.85 19.74 -29.47
N HIS A 263 -5.54 19.16 -28.29
CA HIS A 263 -6.52 18.73 -27.30
C HIS A 263 -6.23 19.35 -25.91
N PRO A 264 -6.30 20.68 -25.78
CA PRO A 264 -6.03 21.36 -24.51
C PRO A 264 -7.07 20.97 -23.45
N GLY A 265 -6.61 20.71 -22.21
CA GLY A 265 -7.48 20.33 -21.07
C GLY A 265 -7.81 18.84 -20.97
N GLU A 266 -7.27 17.99 -21.85
CA GLU A 266 -7.36 16.53 -21.67
C GLU A 266 -6.30 16.02 -20.68
N HIS A 267 -6.59 16.11 -19.39
CA HIS A 267 -5.68 15.74 -18.29
C HIS A 267 -5.23 14.27 -18.33
N ASP A 268 -6.13 13.35 -18.73
CA ASP A 268 -5.81 11.92 -18.87
C ASP A 268 -4.75 11.68 -19.97
N LEU A 269 -4.76 12.50 -21.04
CA LEU A 269 -3.77 12.43 -22.09
C LEU A 269 -2.40 12.87 -21.58
N GLN A 270 -2.33 14.00 -20.88
CA GLN A 270 -1.09 14.49 -20.27
C GLN A 270 -0.50 13.49 -19.29
N ALA A 271 -1.33 12.89 -18.43
CA ALA A 271 -0.91 11.84 -17.48
C ALA A 271 -0.33 10.60 -18.20
N ARG A 272 -0.91 10.17 -19.32
CA ARG A 272 -0.38 9.07 -20.14
C ARG A 272 0.96 9.39 -20.77
N ILE A 273 1.11 10.58 -21.36
CA ILE A 273 2.38 11.04 -21.94
C ILE A 273 3.48 11.02 -20.89
N ALA A 274 3.21 11.58 -19.70
CA ALA A 274 4.14 11.57 -18.58
C ALA A 274 4.49 10.14 -18.10
N SER A 275 3.53 9.22 -18.07
CA SER A 275 3.74 7.81 -17.71
C SER A 275 4.64 7.08 -18.70
N TYR A 276 4.46 7.30 -20.02
CA TYR A 276 5.32 6.69 -21.04
C TYR A 276 6.75 7.25 -21.01
N ALA A 277 6.90 8.56 -20.80
CA ALA A 277 8.21 9.19 -20.65
C ALA A 277 8.95 8.64 -19.40
N LEU A 278 8.25 8.46 -18.28
CA LEU A 278 8.79 7.83 -17.09
C LEU A 278 9.21 6.37 -17.37
N ALA A 279 8.37 5.57 -18.02
CA ALA A 279 8.67 4.17 -18.36
C ALA A 279 9.96 4.05 -19.18
N ALA A 280 10.24 4.98 -20.07
CA ALA A 280 11.49 5.01 -20.84
C ALA A 280 12.71 5.33 -19.94
N ARG A 281 12.59 6.32 -19.04
CA ARG A 281 13.68 6.73 -18.14
C ARG A 281 14.02 5.67 -17.10
N MET A 282 13.03 4.92 -16.60
CA MET A 282 13.22 3.93 -15.55
C MET A 282 13.96 2.66 -15.98
N GLN A 283 14.17 2.42 -17.29
CA GLN A 283 14.74 1.17 -17.80
C GLN A 283 16.09 0.79 -17.16
N THR A 284 16.96 1.75 -16.91
CA THR A 284 18.25 1.51 -16.23
C THR A 284 18.12 1.68 -14.72
N ALA A 285 17.51 2.77 -14.28
CA ALA A 285 17.41 3.12 -12.86
C ALA A 285 16.65 2.08 -12.02
N ALA A 286 15.56 1.52 -12.58
CA ALA A 286 14.81 0.50 -11.89
C ALA A 286 15.58 -0.81 -11.72
N LYS A 287 16.34 -1.23 -12.75
CA LYS A 287 17.20 -2.43 -12.63
C LYS A 287 18.22 -2.27 -11.52
N GLU A 288 18.91 -1.14 -11.51
CA GLU A 288 19.90 -0.85 -10.48
C GLU A 288 19.29 -0.76 -9.08
N ALA A 289 18.15 -0.10 -8.95
CA ALA A 289 17.47 0.04 -7.65
C ALA A 289 16.99 -1.31 -7.08
N LEU A 290 16.53 -2.21 -7.96
CA LEU A 290 15.96 -3.52 -7.58
C LEU A 290 17.02 -4.62 -7.43
N ASP A 291 18.25 -4.42 -7.91
CA ASP A 291 19.35 -5.37 -7.77
C ASP A 291 20.06 -5.18 -6.42
N ILE A 292 19.91 -6.16 -5.54
CA ILE A 292 20.55 -6.19 -4.21
C ILE A 292 21.88 -6.94 -4.19
N SER A 293 22.38 -7.41 -5.32
CA SER A 293 23.61 -8.21 -5.39
C SER A 293 24.85 -7.42 -4.95
N SER A 294 24.82 -6.09 -5.15
CA SER A 294 25.87 -5.17 -4.77
C SER A 294 25.85 -4.73 -3.30
N GLU A 295 24.85 -5.14 -2.53
CA GLU A 295 24.77 -4.79 -1.11
C GLU A 295 25.86 -5.50 -0.29
N PRO A 296 26.52 -4.79 0.64
CA PRO A 296 27.55 -5.37 1.48
C PRO A 296 27.06 -6.58 2.30
N ALA A 297 27.93 -7.54 2.54
CA ALA A 297 27.57 -8.77 3.26
C ALA A 297 26.97 -8.49 4.65
N HIS A 298 27.46 -7.49 5.39
CA HIS A 298 26.93 -7.11 6.70
C HIS A 298 25.50 -6.55 6.61
N VAL A 299 25.15 -5.81 5.54
CA VAL A 299 23.79 -5.32 5.29
C VAL A 299 22.88 -6.50 4.95
N ARG A 300 23.31 -7.40 4.07
CA ARG A 300 22.55 -8.62 3.73
C ARG A 300 22.26 -9.47 4.98
N ALA A 301 23.27 -9.64 5.85
CA ALA A 301 23.13 -10.36 7.12
C ALA A 301 22.18 -9.65 8.10
N LEU A 302 22.24 -8.31 8.20
CA LEU A 302 21.35 -7.51 9.04
C LEU A 302 19.88 -7.76 8.70
N TYR A 303 19.53 -7.75 7.41
CA TYR A 303 18.18 -8.02 6.95
C TYR A 303 17.80 -9.52 6.98
N GLY A 304 18.77 -10.42 7.02
CA GLY A 304 18.54 -11.86 6.92
C GLY A 304 18.23 -12.34 5.50
N VAL A 305 18.82 -11.70 4.47
CA VAL A 305 18.58 -12.04 3.06
C VAL A 305 18.98 -13.47 2.72
N ASP A 306 20.00 -14.00 3.39
CA ASP A 306 20.53 -15.34 3.12
C ASP A 306 19.92 -16.44 4.02
N ASN A 307 18.96 -16.07 4.91
CA ASN A 307 18.22 -17.00 5.73
C ASN A 307 16.93 -17.41 5.01
N PRO A 308 16.71 -18.70 4.69
CA PRO A 308 15.52 -19.15 3.96
C PRO A 308 14.17 -18.73 4.58
N ALA A 309 14.11 -18.58 5.91
CA ALA A 309 12.88 -18.18 6.60
C ALA A 309 12.51 -16.71 6.38
N THR A 310 13.50 -15.84 6.14
CA THR A 310 13.32 -14.40 6.01
C THR A 310 13.63 -13.87 4.60
N ALA A 311 14.36 -14.62 3.78
CA ALA A 311 14.99 -14.20 2.53
C ALA A 311 14.08 -13.40 1.60
N ASP A 312 12.85 -13.87 1.39
CA ASP A 312 11.90 -13.19 0.50
C ASP A 312 11.50 -11.81 1.06
N TYR A 313 11.04 -11.78 2.30
CA TYR A 313 10.61 -10.53 2.92
C TYR A 313 11.80 -9.58 3.15
N ALA A 314 12.95 -10.11 3.55
CA ALA A 314 14.20 -9.38 3.71
C ALA A 314 14.64 -8.69 2.41
N THR A 315 14.58 -9.42 1.29
CA THR A 315 14.87 -8.86 -0.05
C THR A 315 13.96 -7.67 -0.35
N ARG A 316 12.66 -7.78 -0.09
CA ARG A 316 11.69 -6.71 -0.34
C ARG A 316 11.90 -5.52 0.60
N CYS A 317 12.19 -5.73 1.88
CA CYS A 317 12.53 -4.65 2.82
C CYS A 317 13.81 -3.92 2.39
N LEU A 318 14.84 -4.65 1.96
CA LEU A 318 16.08 -4.06 1.47
C LEU A 318 15.86 -3.27 0.17
N ILE A 319 15.07 -3.78 -0.76
CA ILE A 319 14.65 -3.04 -1.96
C ILE A 319 13.87 -1.78 -1.57
N ALA A 320 12.95 -1.84 -0.60
CA ALA A 320 12.18 -0.68 -0.15
C ALA A 320 13.10 0.44 0.37
N ARG A 321 14.13 0.10 1.18
CA ARG A 321 15.15 1.06 1.62
C ARG A 321 15.88 1.69 0.42
N ARG A 322 16.32 0.88 -0.54
CA ARG A 322 17.04 1.36 -1.74
C ARG A 322 16.20 2.28 -2.60
N LEU A 323 14.90 2.03 -2.69
CA LEU A 323 13.95 2.86 -3.43
C LEU A 323 13.79 4.23 -2.76
N VAL A 324 13.58 4.27 -1.45
CA VAL A 324 13.46 5.53 -0.69
C VAL A 324 14.76 6.32 -0.74
N GLU A 325 15.92 5.67 -0.62
CA GLU A 325 17.24 6.31 -0.76
C GLU A 325 17.43 6.98 -2.14
N ARG A 326 16.69 6.53 -3.16
CA ARG A 326 16.68 7.08 -4.52
C ARG A 326 15.51 8.05 -4.78
N GLY A 327 14.79 8.46 -3.74
CA GLY A 327 13.74 9.47 -3.85
C GLY A 327 12.35 8.95 -4.19
N VAL A 328 12.09 7.64 -4.13
CA VAL A 328 10.73 7.10 -4.25
C VAL A 328 9.90 7.55 -3.05
N ARG A 329 8.73 8.13 -3.30
CA ARG A 329 7.88 8.75 -2.29
C ARG A 329 7.16 7.75 -1.40
N TYR A 330 6.62 6.70 -1.99
CA TYR A 330 5.84 5.70 -1.27
C TYR A 330 6.18 4.29 -1.75
N VAL A 331 6.56 3.43 -0.81
CA VAL A 331 6.84 2.02 -1.08
C VAL A 331 5.93 1.16 -0.22
N GLN A 332 5.14 0.31 -0.86
CA GLN A 332 4.27 -0.66 -0.17
C GLN A 332 4.88 -2.05 -0.30
N VAL A 333 5.13 -2.70 0.82
CA VAL A 333 5.59 -4.09 0.89
C VAL A 333 4.41 -4.95 1.31
N LEU A 334 3.89 -5.73 0.37
CA LEU A 334 2.72 -6.58 0.59
C LEU A 334 3.14 -7.96 1.09
N ASN A 335 2.49 -8.48 2.11
CA ASN A 335 2.61 -9.87 2.49
C ASN A 335 1.70 -10.77 1.66
N ALA A 336 1.93 -12.11 1.73
CA ALA A 336 1.16 -13.08 0.98
C ALA A 336 -0.30 -13.10 1.43
N GLY A 337 -1.22 -13.01 0.49
CA GLY A 337 -2.63 -13.29 0.71
C GLY A 337 -3.14 -12.73 2.04
N GLN A 338 -3.67 -13.58 2.88
CA GLN A 338 -4.09 -13.27 4.24
C GLN A 338 -3.22 -14.04 5.23
N SER A 339 -1.88 -13.88 5.15
CA SER A 339 -0.91 -14.68 5.93
C SER A 339 -1.00 -14.50 7.45
N TRP A 340 -1.72 -13.46 7.93
CA TRP A 340 -1.97 -13.22 9.33
C TRP A 340 -3.40 -13.58 9.76
N ASP A 341 -4.18 -14.21 8.87
CA ASP A 341 -5.57 -14.60 9.10
C ASP A 341 -5.67 -15.95 9.84
N HIS A 342 -5.26 -15.95 11.11
CA HIS A 342 -5.13 -17.16 11.90
C HIS A 342 -6.46 -17.59 12.54
N HIS A 343 -7.45 -17.96 11.73
CA HIS A 343 -8.71 -18.57 12.18
C HIS A 343 -8.51 -19.96 12.82
N GLY A 344 -7.40 -20.60 12.52
CA GLY A 344 -7.00 -21.91 13.09
C GLY A 344 -5.49 -22.07 13.08
N GLY A 345 -4.98 -23.03 13.86
CA GLY A 345 -3.56 -23.38 13.89
C GLY A 345 -2.63 -22.24 14.37
N ILE A 346 -3.14 -21.28 15.14
CA ILE A 346 -2.39 -20.07 15.54
C ILE A 346 -1.07 -20.41 16.23
N LYS A 347 -1.01 -21.52 17.00
CA LYS A 347 0.19 -21.95 17.71
C LYS A 347 1.39 -22.20 16.79
N GLY A 348 1.16 -22.68 15.58
CA GLY A 348 2.22 -22.90 14.58
C GLY A 348 2.34 -21.74 13.60
N ALA A 349 1.21 -21.19 13.16
CA ALA A 349 1.15 -20.18 12.10
C ALA A 349 1.69 -18.80 12.55
N LEU A 350 1.33 -18.34 13.76
CA LEU A 350 1.77 -17.04 14.25
C LEU A 350 3.29 -16.94 14.45
N PRO A 351 3.98 -17.94 15.09
CA PRO A 351 5.44 -17.93 15.15
C PRO A 351 6.11 -17.94 13.76
N ALA A 352 5.57 -18.70 12.82
CA ALA A 352 6.11 -18.74 11.44
C ALA A 352 5.97 -17.38 10.73
N SER A 353 4.83 -16.71 10.89
CA SER A 353 4.62 -15.37 10.36
C SER A 353 5.56 -14.35 11.01
N CYS A 354 5.76 -14.42 12.34
CA CYS A 354 6.70 -13.55 13.04
C CYS A 354 8.14 -13.79 12.59
N LEU A 355 8.57 -15.06 12.51
CA LEU A 355 9.91 -15.43 12.09
C LEU A 355 10.25 -14.86 10.69
N ALA A 356 9.27 -14.84 9.78
CA ALA A 356 9.47 -14.34 8.43
C ALA A 356 9.70 -12.82 8.38
N VAL A 357 9.10 -12.04 9.30
CA VAL A 357 9.05 -10.58 9.17
C VAL A 357 9.79 -9.80 10.25
N ASP A 358 10.03 -10.38 11.43
CA ASP A 358 10.58 -9.66 12.59
C ASP A 358 11.98 -9.07 12.29
N GLN A 359 12.93 -9.93 11.91
CA GLN A 359 14.30 -9.48 11.60
C GLN A 359 14.34 -8.43 10.48
N PRO A 360 13.72 -8.65 9.30
CA PRO A 360 13.79 -7.66 8.24
C PRO A 360 13.10 -6.33 8.55
N SER A 361 12.00 -6.35 9.31
CA SER A 361 11.31 -5.13 9.74
C SER A 361 12.16 -4.31 10.70
N ALA A 362 12.78 -4.94 11.68
CA ALA A 362 13.71 -4.29 12.61
C ALA A 362 14.96 -3.78 11.90
N ALA A 363 15.51 -4.58 10.98
CA ALA A 363 16.67 -4.20 10.16
C ALA A 363 16.40 -2.96 9.33
N LEU A 364 15.20 -2.84 8.74
CA LEU A 364 14.80 -1.66 7.97
C LEU A 364 14.85 -0.38 8.82
N VAL A 365 14.29 -0.42 10.04
CA VAL A 365 14.34 0.72 10.97
C VAL A 365 15.78 1.07 11.34
N ALA A 366 16.58 0.07 11.70
CA ALA A 366 17.97 0.25 12.10
C ALA A 366 18.84 0.80 10.94
N ASP A 367 18.71 0.26 9.73
CA ASP A 367 19.48 0.68 8.54
C ASP A 367 19.11 2.12 8.12
N LEU A 368 17.82 2.46 8.09
CA LEU A 368 17.37 3.83 7.84
C LEU A 368 17.92 4.82 8.90
N LYS A 369 17.94 4.43 10.17
CA LYS A 369 18.52 5.24 11.25
C LYS A 369 20.01 5.44 11.06
N GLN A 370 20.78 4.37 10.79
CA GLN A 370 22.21 4.42 10.55
C GLN A 370 22.58 5.31 9.35
N ARG A 371 21.72 5.38 8.34
CA ARG A 371 21.89 6.21 7.13
C ARG A 371 21.42 7.66 7.32
N GLY A 372 20.82 8.00 8.46
CA GLY A 372 20.22 9.33 8.68
C GLY A 372 18.95 9.57 7.85
N LEU A 373 18.30 8.51 7.39
CA LEU A 373 17.08 8.58 6.58
C LEU A 373 15.79 8.41 7.41
N LEU A 374 15.89 7.85 8.62
CA LEU A 374 14.70 7.54 9.43
C LEU A 374 13.91 8.79 9.80
N ASP A 375 14.58 9.89 10.14
CA ASP A 375 13.92 11.14 10.54
C ASP A 375 12.98 11.69 9.44
N SER A 376 13.28 11.40 8.18
CA SER A 376 12.47 11.85 7.03
C SER A 376 11.69 10.74 6.35
N THR A 377 11.74 9.51 6.87
CA THR A 377 11.04 8.35 6.30
C THR A 377 10.11 7.74 7.34
N VAL A 378 8.83 7.66 7.03
CA VAL A 378 7.86 6.91 7.84
C VAL A 378 7.99 5.43 7.51
N VAL A 379 8.25 4.59 8.50
CA VAL A 379 8.13 3.13 8.39
C VAL A 379 6.90 2.71 9.18
N HIS A 380 5.89 2.21 8.50
CA HIS A 380 4.64 1.71 9.10
C HIS A 380 4.58 0.18 9.01
N TRP A 381 4.19 -0.47 10.08
CA TRP A 381 3.91 -1.89 10.16
C TRP A 381 2.52 -2.11 10.78
N GLY A 382 1.64 -2.79 10.10
CA GLY A 382 0.31 -3.08 10.60
C GLY A 382 -0.56 -3.78 9.56
N GLY A 383 -1.70 -4.27 10.01
CA GLY A 383 -2.73 -4.87 9.18
C GLY A 383 -4.04 -4.10 9.25
N GLU A 384 -5.04 -4.66 8.60
CA GLU A 384 -6.36 -4.03 8.44
C GLU A 384 -7.27 -4.19 9.64
N MET A 385 -6.97 -5.13 10.55
CA MET A 385 -7.73 -5.44 11.75
C MET A 385 -6.88 -6.23 12.75
N GLY A 386 -7.45 -6.56 13.90
CA GLY A 386 -6.90 -7.46 14.91
C GLY A 386 -7.69 -8.75 15.06
N ARG A 387 -7.58 -9.37 16.25
CA ARG A 387 -8.20 -10.66 16.57
C ARG A 387 -9.00 -10.62 17.85
N LEU A 388 -10.07 -11.45 17.92
CA LEU A 388 -10.91 -11.57 19.11
C LEU A 388 -10.20 -12.33 20.25
N PRO A 389 -10.53 -12.03 21.52
CA PRO A 389 -9.94 -12.70 22.68
C PRO A 389 -10.40 -14.14 22.87
N VAL A 390 -11.28 -14.63 22.04
CA VAL A 390 -11.91 -15.94 22.14
C VAL A 390 -11.50 -16.88 21.02
N LEU A 391 -11.60 -18.17 21.29
CA LEU A 391 -11.48 -19.23 20.28
C LEU A 391 -12.55 -19.05 19.22
N GLN A 392 -12.19 -19.23 17.96
CA GLN A 392 -13.20 -19.26 16.89
C GLN A 392 -14.04 -20.54 16.94
N ASN A 393 -13.46 -21.66 17.33
CA ASN A 393 -14.12 -22.95 17.40
C ASN A 393 -13.57 -23.79 18.56
N ASP A 394 -14.33 -24.80 19.00
CA ASP A 394 -13.95 -25.73 20.07
C ASP A 394 -13.15 -26.96 19.57
N GLY A 395 -12.58 -26.90 18.38
CA GLY A 395 -11.65 -27.93 17.88
C GLY A 395 -10.43 -28.06 18.81
N GLY A 396 -9.70 -29.17 18.74
CA GLY A 396 -8.51 -29.38 19.57
C GLY A 396 -7.42 -28.30 19.36
N PRO A 397 -6.37 -28.28 20.23
CA PRO A 397 -5.34 -27.23 20.23
C PRO A 397 -4.69 -26.92 18.88
N GLU A 398 -4.60 -27.90 18.00
CA GLU A 398 -4.05 -27.76 16.65
C GLU A 398 -4.95 -26.93 15.71
N LYS A 399 -6.24 -26.78 16.06
CA LYS A 399 -7.22 -26.02 15.31
C LYS A 399 -7.58 -24.69 15.95
N TRP A 400 -7.01 -24.36 17.10
CA TRP A 400 -7.29 -23.10 17.78
C TRP A 400 -6.82 -21.92 16.96
N GLY A 401 -7.67 -20.91 16.91
CA GLY A 401 -7.42 -19.63 16.25
C GLY A 401 -8.39 -18.60 16.78
N ARG A 402 -8.26 -17.39 16.25
CA ARG A 402 -9.06 -16.23 16.65
C ARG A 402 -9.76 -15.65 15.44
N ASP A 403 -11.00 -15.23 15.60
CA ASP A 403 -11.77 -14.50 14.58
C ASP A 403 -11.40 -13.01 14.53
N HIS A 404 -11.93 -12.29 13.59
CA HIS A 404 -11.67 -10.88 13.32
C HIS A 404 -12.08 -9.97 14.48
N ASN A 405 -11.27 -8.97 14.76
CA ASN A 405 -11.57 -7.89 15.68
C ASN A 405 -11.30 -6.53 15.01
N THR A 406 -12.30 -5.70 14.87
CA THR A 406 -12.23 -4.38 14.25
C THR A 406 -12.31 -3.23 15.25
N TYR A 407 -12.54 -3.56 16.52
CA TYR A 407 -12.79 -2.61 17.60
C TYR A 407 -11.53 -2.24 18.39
N GLY A 408 -10.48 -3.05 18.28
CA GLY A 408 -9.20 -2.82 18.95
C GLY A 408 -8.11 -3.64 18.27
N PHE A 409 -7.10 -2.99 17.69
CA PHE A 409 -5.94 -3.66 17.14
C PHE A 409 -4.70 -2.79 17.25
N ALA A 410 -3.53 -3.36 17.00
CA ALA A 410 -2.28 -2.67 17.14
C ALA A 410 -1.53 -2.55 15.82
N GLN A 411 -0.83 -1.44 15.67
CA GLN A 411 0.19 -1.21 14.64
C GLN A 411 1.33 -0.38 15.21
N TRP A 412 2.49 -0.40 14.55
CA TRP A 412 3.58 0.46 14.95
C TRP A 412 4.11 1.29 13.79
N VAL A 413 4.76 2.40 14.16
CA VAL A 413 5.37 3.33 13.21
C VAL A 413 6.71 3.84 13.75
N ALA A 414 7.67 4.06 12.83
CA ALA A 414 8.96 4.65 13.15
C ALA A 414 9.30 5.82 12.22
N GLY A 415 10.09 6.76 12.68
CA GLY A 415 10.63 7.85 11.88
C GLY A 415 9.61 8.88 11.42
N GLY A 416 9.97 9.73 10.44
CA GLY A 416 9.08 10.73 9.84
C GLY A 416 8.44 11.72 10.82
N GLY A 417 9.05 11.94 11.99
CA GLY A 417 8.55 12.83 13.05
C GLY A 417 7.55 12.16 13.99
N PHE A 418 7.49 10.81 14.04
CA PHE A 418 6.83 10.08 15.13
C PHE A 418 7.78 9.92 16.33
N LYS A 419 7.23 9.85 17.54
CA LYS A 419 8.00 9.65 18.77
C LYS A 419 8.60 8.24 18.81
N GLY A 420 9.87 8.13 19.18
CA GLY A 420 10.46 6.83 19.50
C GLY A 420 10.15 6.39 20.93
N GLY A 421 10.10 5.08 21.20
CA GLY A 421 9.86 4.51 22.51
C GLY A 421 8.49 4.85 23.12
N CYS A 422 7.47 5.06 22.29
CA CYS A 422 6.14 5.48 22.71
C CYS A 422 5.14 4.34 22.57
N THR A 423 4.33 4.10 23.60
CA THR A 423 3.12 3.27 23.50
C THR A 423 1.91 4.19 23.71
N TYR A 424 0.97 4.17 22.75
CA TYR A 424 -0.17 5.07 22.72
C TYR A 424 -1.49 4.30 22.64
N GLY A 425 -2.46 4.78 23.42
CA GLY A 425 -3.79 4.21 23.51
C GLY A 425 -3.86 2.89 24.27
N GLU A 426 -5.06 2.56 24.70
CA GLU A 426 -5.30 1.34 25.48
C GLU A 426 -6.55 0.62 24.97
N THR A 427 -6.51 -0.69 24.98
CA THR A 427 -7.69 -1.56 24.86
C THR A 427 -8.21 -1.94 26.26
N ASP A 428 -9.42 -2.50 26.28
CA ASP A 428 -10.03 -3.04 27.49
C ASP A 428 -9.18 -4.19 28.11
N GLU A 429 -9.63 -4.70 29.25
CA GLU A 429 -8.94 -5.77 29.97
C GLU A 429 -8.81 -7.10 29.19
N TRP A 430 -9.44 -7.18 28.00
CA TRP A 430 -9.47 -8.36 27.13
C TRP A 430 -8.72 -8.14 25.81
N SER A 431 -8.17 -6.96 25.57
CA SER A 431 -7.61 -6.57 24.25
C SER A 431 -8.66 -6.66 23.12
N HIS A 432 -9.94 -6.43 23.46
CA HIS A 432 -11.05 -6.53 22.53
C HIS A 432 -11.41 -5.16 21.94
N LYS A 433 -11.65 -4.16 22.78
CA LYS A 433 -12.08 -2.83 22.35
C LYS A 433 -11.06 -1.77 22.73
N ALA A 434 -10.75 -0.88 21.80
CA ALA A 434 -10.05 0.36 22.14
C ALA A 434 -10.94 1.19 23.09
N VAL A 435 -10.41 1.60 24.25
CA VAL A 435 -11.17 2.30 25.30
C VAL A 435 -10.56 3.64 25.69
N LYS A 436 -9.28 3.87 25.36
CA LYS A 436 -8.60 5.12 25.64
C LYS A 436 -7.76 5.54 24.46
N ASP A 437 -7.78 6.83 24.16
CA ASP A 437 -7.00 7.42 23.07
C ASP A 437 -7.20 6.67 21.74
N ILE A 438 -8.45 6.43 21.39
CA ILE A 438 -8.85 5.65 20.22
C ILE A 438 -8.35 6.32 18.94
N VAL A 439 -7.73 5.55 18.05
CA VAL A 439 -7.25 6.00 16.75
C VAL A 439 -8.03 5.28 15.65
N HIS A 440 -8.95 6.00 15.01
CA HIS A 440 -9.64 5.48 13.84
C HIS A 440 -8.68 5.45 12.63
N HIS A 441 -8.93 4.56 11.67
CA HIS A 441 -8.13 4.48 10.45
C HIS A 441 -8.05 5.84 9.71
N TYR A 442 -9.08 6.67 9.79
CA TYR A 442 -9.07 8.01 9.20
C TYR A 442 -8.27 9.03 10.02
N ASP A 443 -8.19 8.89 11.37
CA ASP A 443 -7.26 9.67 12.20
C ASP A 443 -5.82 9.34 11.86
N TRP A 444 -5.55 8.05 11.62
CA TRP A 444 -4.26 7.58 11.14
C TRP A 444 -3.89 8.25 9.80
N HIS A 445 -4.82 8.28 8.83
CA HIS A 445 -4.60 8.97 7.56
C HIS A 445 -4.35 10.49 7.72
N ALA A 446 -5.16 11.15 8.57
CA ALA A 446 -4.96 12.57 8.86
C ALA A 446 -3.59 12.84 9.50
N THR A 447 -3.15 11.96 10.41
CA THR A 447 -1.86 12.05 11.07
C THR A 447 -0.70 11.82 10.08
N LEU A 448 -0.82 10.85 9.19
CA LEU A 448 0.18 10.64 8.14
C LEU A 448 0.26 11.86 7.21
N LEU A 449 -0.86 12.37 6.70
CA LEU A 449 -0.88 13.54 5.83
C LEU A 449 -0.25 14.77 6.51
N ASP A 450 -0.48 14.95 7.82
CA ASP A 450 0.17 16.01 8.60
C ASP A 450 1.71 15.88 8.60
N ARG A 451 2.26 14.67 8.75
CA ARG A 451 3.72 14.47 8.67
C ARG A 451 4.30 14.86 7.32
N PHE A 452 3.53 14.70 6.25
CA PHE A 452 3.91 15.16 4.91
C PHE A 452 3.58 16.64 4.64
N GLY A 453 3.18 17.40 5.65
CA GLY A 453 2.91 18.84 5.57
C GLY A 453 1.55 19.21 4.98
N PHE A 454 0.59 18.30 4.97
CA PHE A 454 -0.77 18.56 4.49
C PHE A 454 -1.77 18.72 5.64
N ASP A 455 -2.74 19.57 5.42
CA ASP A 455 -4.03 19.46 6.09
C ASP A 455 -4.87 18.45 5.31
N HIS A 456 -5.32 17.40 5.98
CA HIS A 456 -6.08 16.32 5.35
C HIS A 456 -7.41 16.77 4.72
N LYS A 457 -7.94 17.93 5.14
CA LYS A 457 -9.16 18.56 4.59
C LYS A 457 -8.86 19.43 3.37
N GLN A 458 -7.60 19.88 3.21
CA GLN A 458 -7.19 20.77 2.12
C GLN A 458 -6.52 20.05 0.96
N LEU A 459 -5.97 18.83 1.18
CA LEU A 459 -5.47 18.01 0.09
C LEU A 459 -6.68 17.37 -0.63
N VAL A 460 -7.19 18.07 -1.62
CA VAL A 460 -8.41 17.70 -2.34
C VAL A 460 -8.17 17.59 -3.84
N TYR A 461 -8.97 16.76 -4.50
CA TYR A 461 -9.10 16.68 -5.94
C TYR A 461 -10.54 17.02 -6.33
N LYS A 462 -10.70 17.93 -7.29
CA LYS A 462 -12.04 18.32 -7.77
C LYS A 462 -12.51 17.35 -8.85
N ARG A 463 -13.61 16.67 -8.58
CA ARG A 463 -14.24 15.74 -9.51
C ARG A 463 -15.71 16.11 -9.65
N GLU A 464 -16.14 16.37 -10.90
CA GLU A 464 -17.55 16.68 -11.21
C GLU A 464 -18.14 17.79 -10.31
N GLY A 465 -17.31 18.80 -10.00
CA GLY A 465 -17.71 19.92 -9.13
C GLY A 465 -17.63 19.65 -7.62
N LEU A 466 -17.31 18.42 -7.21
CA LEU A 466 -17.14 18.05 -5.79
C LEU A 466 -15.66 17.93 -5.45
N ALA A 467 -15.27 18.53 -4.32
CA ALA A 467 -13.95 18.32 -3.76
C ALA A 467 -13.91 17.00 -2.98
N ALA A 468 -13.03 16.08 -3.34
CA ALA A 468 -12.83 14.82 -2.64
C ALA A 468 -11.44 14.78 -2.00
N SER A 469 -11.30 14.17 -0.82
CA SER A 469 -10.05 13.98 -0.10
C SER A 469 -9.92 12.52 0.37
N LEU A 470 -8.76 12.15 0.92
CA LEU A 470 -8.56 10.82 1.50
C LEU A 470 -9.51 10.56 2.68
N THR A 471 -9.76 11.59 3.50
CA THR A 471 -10.58 11.52 4.73
C THR A 471 -11.96 12.15 4.58
N ASP A 472 -12.46 12.34 3.33
CA ASP A 472 -13.71 13.02 3.08
C ASP A 472 -14.91 12.40 3.81
N GLY A 473 -15.78 13.27 4.40
CA GLY A 473 -16.96 12.87 5.15
C GLY A 473 -16.66 12.11 6.44
N GLN A 474 -15.42 12.18 6.97
CA GLN A 474 -15.02 11.58 8.24
C GLN A 474 -14.58 12.66 9.23
N ASP A 475 -14.92 12.47 10.51
CA ASP A 475 -14.45 13.36 11.58
C ASP A 475 -13.05 12.98 12.02
N ALA A 476 -12.09 13.14 11.09
CA ALA A 476 -10.72 12.77 11.28
C ALA A 476 -9.94 13.86 12.05
N ARG A 477 -9.06 13.43 12.94
CA ARG A 477 -8.15 14.29 13.69
C ARG A 477 -6.71 13.84 13.57
N VAL A 478 -5.79 14.78 13.67
CA VAL A 478 -4.35 14.47 13.82
C VAL A 478 -4.11 14.03 15.26
N VAL A 479 -3.46 12.87 15.43
CA VAL A 479 -3.08 12.33 16.73
C VAL A 479 -1.75 12.97 17.15
N ALA A 480 -1.81 14.19 17.72
CA ALA A 480 -0.62 14.98 18.03
C ALA A 480 0.27 14.33 19.11
N ASP A 481 -0.30 13.57 20.03
CA ASP A 481 0.41 12.98 21.17
C ASP A 481 1.49 11.96 20.78
N ILE A 482 1.43 11.40 19.57
CA ILE A 482 2.46 10.49 19.05
C ILE A 482 3.49 11.17 18.16
N LEU A 483 3.46 12.51 18.07
CA LEU A 483 4.31 13.31 17.17
C LEU A 483 5.36 14.11 17.94
N THR A 484 6.53 14.36 17.29
CA THR A 484 7.63 15.20 17.81
C THR A 484 7.48 16.65 17.39
#